data_507d925c35e32acc48c9262f81e0060a
#
_entry.id   507d925c35e32acc48c9262f81e0060a
#
_cell.length_a   1.000
_cell.length_b   1.000
_cell.length_c   1.000
_cell.angle_alpha   90.00
_cell.angle_beta   90.00
_cell.angle_gamma   90.00
#
_symmetry.space_group_name_H-M   'P 1'
#
loop_
_entity.id
_entity.type
_entity.pdbx_description
1 polymer ?
#
loop_
_entity_poly.entity_id
_entity_poly.type
_entity_poly.pdbx_seq_one_letter_code
_entity_poly.pdbx_strand_id
1 'polypeptide(L)'
;KNDDRLNGVSTADIVKIQRHILGTEVINTPYRMIAADVNKSKSVTAKDISDLRKLILGVTNAIPGNTSWRFVDENFTFRNVSDALNENFPENYPINVLSSNMNVNFIGVKVGDVNQSAKTRGASNTVIRSSQVLDLNFENQSVKENEIIEIPFSSNNISEFGGFQMTLEVRP
;
A
#
# COMPACT_ATOMS: atom_id res chain seq x y z
N LYS A 1 4.62 -12.00 14.65
CA LYS A 1 4.00 -10.80 14.08
C LYS A 1 4.93 -10.27 12.99
N ASN A 2 4.46 -10.17 11.76
CA ASN A 2 5.24 -9.57 10.69
C ASN A 2 4.92 -8.08 10.65
N ASP A 3 5.80 -7.27 11.21
CA ASP A 3 5.65 -5.81 11.26
C ASP A 3 6.35 -5.11 10.08
N ASP A 4 6.76 -5.85 9.05
CA ASP A 4 7.25 -5.26 7.81
C ASP A 4 6.12 -4.48 7.14
N ARG A 5 6.19 -3.17 7.27
CA ARG A 5 5.16 -2.24 6.80
C ARG A 5 5.12 -2.14 5.28
N LEU A 6 6.23 -2.44 4.63
CA LEU A 6 6.37 -2.41 3.17
C LEU A 6 6.13 -3.77 2.50
N ASN A 7 5.89 -4.84 3.29
CA ASN A 7 5.55 -6.13 2.72
C ASN A 7 4.28 -6.03 1.86
N GLY A 8 4.43 -6.21 0.56
CA GLY A 8 3.37 -6.07 -0.44
C GLY A 8 2.99 -4.62 -0.80
N VAL A 9 3.51 -3.62 -0.10
CA VAL A 9 3.16 -2.22 -0.34
C VAL A 9 4.13 -1.59 -1.31
N SER A 10 3.61 -1.04 -2.39
CA SER A 10 4.38 -0.48 -3.50
C SER A 10 3.67 0.68 -4.20
N THR A 11 4.33 1.31 -5.16
CA THR A 11 3.73 2.35 -6.00
C THR A 11 2.58 1.82 -6.87
N ALA A 12 2.56 0.51 -7.19
CA ALA A 12 1.46 -0.11 -7.90
C ALA A 12 0.13 -0.01 -7.13
N ASP A 13 0.18 -0.07 -5.79
CA ASP A 13 -1.00 0.10 -4.94
C ASP A 13 -1.50 1.53 -4.96
N ILE A 14 -0.59 2.51 -4.95
CA ILE A 14 -0.94 3.93 -5.13
C ILE A 14 -1.70 4.15 -6.44
N VAL A 15 -1.24 3.56 -7.54
CA VAL A 15 -1.90 3.67 -8.84
C VAL A 15 -3.31 3.05 -8.80
N LYS A 16 -3.50 1.91 -8.13
CA LYS A 16 -4.83 1.29 -7.97
C LYS A 16 -5.77 2.14 -7.14
N ILE A 17 -5.30 2.70 -6.03
CA ILE A 17 -6.08 3.63 -5.20
C ILE A 17 -6.46 4.87 -6.01
N GLN A 18 -5.51 5.43 -6.76
CA GLN A 18 -5.76 6.61 -7.60
C GLN A 18 -6.82 6.32 -8.69
N ARG A 19 -6.72 5.18 -9.36
CA ARG A 19 -7.70 4.77 -10.38
C ARG A 19 -9.09 4.59 -9.79
N HIS A 20 -9.18 4.04 -8.57
CA HIS A 20 -10.44 3.91 -7.85
C HIS A 20 -11.06 5.29 -7.55
N ILE A 21 -10.28 6.24 -7.03
CA ILE A 21 -10.74 7.60 -6.72
C ILE A 21 -11.23 8.32 -8.00
N LEU A 22 -10.53 8.11 -9.12
CA LEU A 22 -10.91 8.66 -10.43
C LEU A 22 -12.05 7.92 -11.11
N GLY A 23 -12.52 6.81 -10.55
CA GLY A 23 -13.59 5.98 -11.15
C GLY A 23 -13.19 5.21 -12.41
N THR A 24 -11.89 5.17 -12.75
CA THR A 24 -11.39 4.45 -13.94
C THR A 24 -11.20 2.96 -13.71
N GLU A 25 -10.95 2.54 -12.47
CA GLU A 25 -10.86 1.14 -12.06
C GLU A 25 -11.37 1.03 -10.61
N VAL A 26 -12.59 0.51 -10.45
CA VAL A 26 -13.22 0.43 -9.12
C VAL A 26 -12.65 -0.76 -8.34
N ILE A 27 -12.31 -0.53 -7.08
CA ILE A 27 -11.99 -1.60 -6.13
C ILE A 27 -13.30 -2.35 -5.81
N ASN A 28 -13.34 -3.63 -6.12
CA ASN A 28 -14.56 -4.44 -6.13
C ASN A 28 -14.63 -5.49 -5.02
N THR A 29 -13.75 -5.45 -4.03
CA THR A 29 -13.78 -6.36 -2.88
C THR A 29 -13.66 -5.60 -1.56
N PRO A 30 -14.38 -6.01 -0.49
CA PRO A 30 -14.34 -5.34 0.80
C PRO A 30 -12.94 -5.33 1.40
N TYR A 31 -12.19 -6.40 1.26
CA TYR A 31 -10.82 -6.52 1.79
C TYR A 31 -9.85 -5.54 1.11
N ARG A 32 -9.98 -5.34 -0.20
CA ARG A 32 -9.18 -4.33 -0.93
C ARG A 32 -9.59 -2.91 -0.58
N MET A 33 -10.88 -2.67 -0.32
CA MET A 33 -11.36 -1.38 0.21
C MET A 33 -10.74 -1.09 1.58
N ILE A 34 -10.73 -2.09 2.47
CA ILE A 34 -10.08 -1.99 3.79
C ILE A 34 -8.58 -1.74 3.66
N ALA A 35 -7.90 -2.38 2.70
CA ALA A 35 -6.49 -2.17 2.42
C ALA A 35 -6.21 -0.76 1.88
N ALA A 36 -7.13 -0.19 1.08
CA ALA A 36 -7.00 1.12 0.46
C ALA A 36 -7.25 2.29 1.44
N ASP A 37 -8.08 2.08 2.47
CA ASP A 37 -8.28 3.04 3.57
C ASP A 37 -7.10 2.99 4.54
N VAL A 38 -6.00 3.61 4.11
CA VAL A 38 -4.71 3.55 4.79
C VAL A 38 -4.76 4.17 6.18
N ASN A 39 -5.47 5.28 6.35
CA ASN A 39 -5.56 6.02 7.60
C ASN A 39 -6.77 5.64 8.49
N LYS A 40 -7.54 4.63 8.08
CA LYS A 40 -8.73 4.14 8.80
C LYS A 40 -9.81 5.23 8.98
N SER A 41 -9.97 6.08 7.98
CA SER A 41 -10.96 7.18 7.98
C SER A 41 -12.36 6.75 7.52
N LYS A 42 -12.52 5.50 7.13
CA LYS A 42 -13.73 4.93 6.50
C LYS A 42 -14.03 5.47 5.11
N SER A 43 -13.03 6.01 4.45
CA SER A 43 -13.14 6.51 3.07
C SER A 43 -11.80 6.37 2.34
N VAL A 44 -11.86 6.09 1.05
CA VAL A 44 -10.66 6.03 0.20
C VAL A 44 -10.50 7.36 -0.52
N THR A 45 -9.46 8.11 -0.19
CA THR A 45 -9.25 9.49 -0.63
C THR A 45 -7.79 9.77 -1.02
N ALA A 46 -7.52 10.95 -1.55
CA ALA A 46 -6.15 11.41 -1.82
C ALA A 46 -5.26 11.45 -0.57
N LYS A 47 -5.86 11.51 0.63
CA LYS A 47 -5.13 11.45 1.91
C LYS A 47 -4.47 10.09 2.09
N ASP A 48 -5.13 9.00 1.71
CA ASP A 48 -4.59 7.64 1.78
C ASP A 48 -3.40 7.48 0.85
N ILE A 49 -3.49 8.04 -0.37
CA ILE A 49 -2.36 8.10 -1.31
C ILE A 49 -1.19 8.85 -0.69
N SER A 50 -1.45 9.99 -0.06
CA SER A 50 -0.40 10.80 0.58
C SER A 50 0.28 10.06 1.72
N ASP A 51 -0.49 9.39 2.59
CA ASP A 51 0.03 8.66 3.73
C ASP A 51 0.82 7.40 3.29
N LEU A 52 0.30 6.69 2.28
CA LEU A 52 0.99 5.55 1.70
C LEU A 52 2.31 5.95 1.02
N ARG A 53 2.32 7.08 0.31
CA ARG A 53 3.52 7.63 -0.32
C ARG A 53 4.59 7.97 0.71
N LYS A 54 4.22 8.62 1.82
CA LYS A 54 5.15 8.93 2.92
C LYS A 54 5.75 7.65 3.53
N LEU A 55 4.95 6.60 3.65
CA LEU A 55 5.41 5.31 4.15
C LEU A 55 6.43 4.67 3.19
N ILE A 56 6.13 4.65 1.88
CA ILE A 56 7.01 4.07 0.84
C ILE A 56 8.34 4.83 0.76
N LEU A 57 8.31 6.15 0.89
CA LEU A 57 9.49 7.01 0.88
C LEU A 57 10.31 6.96 2.19
N GLY A 58 9.81 6.27 3.21
CA GLY A 58 10.46 6.26 4.52
C GLY A 58 10.38 7.59 5.28
N VAL A 59 9.55 8.53 4.85
CA VAL A 59 9.26 9.78 5.57
C VAL A 59 8.56 9.50 6.90
N THR A 60 7.74 8.45 6.92
CA THR A 60 7.10 7.95 8.13
C THR A 60 7.36 6.45 8.29
N ASN A 61 7.52 6.03 9.55
CA ASN A 61 7.68 4.62 9.90
C ASN A 61 6.39 3.97 10.41
N ALA A 62 5.27 4.66 10.36
CA ALA A 62 3.99 4.19 10.83
C ALA A 62 2.86 4.68 9.92
N ILE A 63 1.79 3.91 9.87
CA ILE A 63 0.56 4.29 9.22
C ILE A 63 -0.26 5.11 10.24
N PRO A 64 -0.59 6.38 9.96
CA PRO A 64 -1.34 7.22 10.88
C PRO A 64 -2.72 6.61 11.20
N GLY A 65 -3.03 6.45 12.49
CA GLY A 65 -4.35 5.98 12.94
C GLY A 65 -4.68 4.51 12.61
N ASN A 66 -3.73 3.75 12.03
CA ASN A 66 -3.98 2.37 11.59
C ASN A 66 -2.80 1.45 11.94
N THR A 67 -3.00 0.15 11.77
CA THR A 67 -1.98 -0.88 11.95
C THR A 67 -1.51 -1.41 10.60
N SER A 68 -0.36 -2.08 10.56
CA SER A 68 0.17 -2.71 9.35
C SER A 68 -0.73 -3.82 8.80
N TRP A 69 -1.44 -4.50 9.69
CA TRP A 69 -2.40 -5.55 9.36
C TRP A 69 -3.70 -5.30 10.11
N ARG A 70 -4.81 -5.48 9.41
CA ARG A 70 -6.15 -5.60 9.99
C ARG A 70 -6.63 -7.03 9.85
N PHE A 71 -7.52 -7.46 10.74
CA PHE A 71 -8.05 -8.81 10.74
C PHE A 71 -9.56 -8.73 10.74
N VAL A 72 -10.20 -9.45 9.82
CA VAL A 72 -11.65 -9.53 9.70
C VAL A 72 -12.06 -10.96 10.04
N ASP A 73 -13.05 -11.15 10.92
CA ASP A 73 -13.60 -12.47 11.23
C ASP A 73 -14.02 -13.18 9.93
N GLU A 74 -13.53 -14.40 9.72
CA GLU A 74 -13.77 -15.18 8.49
C GLU A 74 -15.28 -15.41 8.25
N ASN A 75 -16.07 -15.48 9.31
CA ASN A 75 -17.51 -15.70 9.22
C ASN A 75 -18.32 -14.43 8.93
N PHE A 76 -17.67 -13.26 8.91
CA PHE A 76 -18.34 -12.01 8.61
C PHE A 76 -18.58 -11.86 7.10
N THR A 77 -19.83 -11.60 6.74
CA THR A 77 -20.22 -11.37 5.35
C THR A 77 -20.56 -9.90 5.15
N PHE A 78 -19.82 -9.22 4.29
CA PHE A 78 -20.12 -7.85 3.90
C PHE A 78 -21.39 -7.80 3.05
N ARG A 79 -22.27 -6.86 3.35
CA ARG A 79 -23.55 -6.67 2.65
C ARG A 79 -23.37 -5.87 1.38
N ASN A 80 -22.49 -4.86 1.43
CA ASN A 80 -22.24 -3.98 0.30
C ASN A 80 -20.74 -3.66 0.20
N VAL A 81 -20.12 -4.08 -0.91
CA VAL A 81 -18.70 -3.83 -1.16
C VAL A 81 -18.39 -2.33 -1.21
N SER A 82 -19.28 -1.54 -1.80
CA SER A 82 -19.07 -0.08 -1.93
C SER A 82 -19.16 0.66 -0.59
N ASP A 83 -19.77 0.04 0.41
CA ASP A 83 -19.94 0.61 1.76
C ASP A 83 -19.22 -0.22 2.85
N ALA A 84 -18.36 -1.14 2.44
CA ALA A 84 -17.67 -2.07 3.34
C ALA A 84 -16.92 -1.38 4.50
N LEU A 85 -16.42 -0.16 4.28
CA LEU A 85 -15.69 0.60 5.30
C LEU A 85 -16.59 1.11 6.44
N ASN A 86 -17.89 1.24 6.20
CA ASN A 86 -18.87 1.68 7.19
C ASN A 86 -19.55 0.51 7.92
N GLU A 87 -19.37 -0.72 7.42
CA GLU A 87 -19.87 -1.90 8.11
C GLU A 87 -19.04 -2.19 9.37
N ASN A 88 -19.72 -2.62 10.44
CA ASN A 88 -19.07 -2.98 11.70
C ASN A 88 -18.56 -4.43 11.65
N PHE A 89 -17.51 -4.69 10.89
CA PHE A 89 -16.90 -6.00 10.86
C PHE A 89 -16.04 -6.25 12.12
N PRO A 90 -16.11 -7.45 12.73
CA PRO A 90 -15.30 -7.80 13.90
C PRO A 90 -13.82 -7.94 13.54
N GLU A 91 -12.95 -7.21 14.23
CA GLU A 91 -11.50 -7.30 14.13
C GLU A 91 -10.87 -8.13 15.27
N ASN A 92 -11.67 -8.57 16.22
CA ASN A 92 -11.29 -9.40 17.36
C ASN A 92 -12.40 -10.35 17.73
N TYR A 93 -12.04 -11.40 18.43
CA TYR A 93 -12.98 -12.39 18.97
C TYR A 93 -12.75 -12.50 20.48
N PRO A 94 -13.67 -11.98 21.33
CA PRO A 94 -13.51 -12.03 22.78
C PRO A 94 -13.79 -13.46 23.30
N ILE A 95 -12.82 -14.06 23.96
CA ILE A 95 -12.98 -15.35 24.64
C ILE A 95 -12.99 -15.09 26.14
N ASN A 96 -14.15 -15.09 26.76
CA ASN A 96 -14.28 -14.84 28.19
C ASN A 96 -13.90 -16.04 29.03
N VAL A 97 -14.27 -17.25 28.58
CA VAL A 97 -13.94 -18.52 29.23
C VAL A 97 -13.65 -19.54 28.15
N LEU A 98 -12.48 -20.15 28.19
CA LEU A 98 -12.10 -21.25 27.29
C LEU A 98 -12.47 -22.57 27.97
N SER A 99 -13.62 -23.13 27.63
CA SER A 99 -14.13 -24.41 28.19
C SER A 99 -13.85 -25.63 27.31
N SER A 100 -13.50 -25.41 26.04
CA SER A 100 -13.20 -26.48 25.07
C SER A 100 -12.29 -25.92 23.98
N ASN A 101 -11.73 -26.82 23.14
CA ASN A 101 -11.02 -26.42 21.95
C ASN A 101 -11.95 -25.70 20.98
N MET A 102 -11.52 -24.55 20.48
CA MET A 102 -12.26 -23.78 19.48
C MET A 102 -11.33 -23.29 18.40
N ASN A 103 -11.85 -23.17 17.19
CA ASN A 103 -11.16 -22.58 16.05
C ASN A 103 -11.77 -21.21 15.78
N VAL A 104 -10.92 -20.19 15.78
CA VAL A 104 -11.30 -18.80 15.44
C VAL A 104 -10.38 -18.36 14.32
N ASN A 105 -10.97 -18.11 13.15
CA ASN A 105 -10.25 -17.77 11.95
C ASN A 105 -10.48 -16.30 11.58
N PHE A 106 -9.45 -15.68 11.03
CA PHE A 106 -9.51 -14.31 10.53
C PHE A 106 -8.90 -14.22 9.15
N ILE A 107 -9.46 -13.35 8.33
CA ILE A 107 -8.86 -12.91 7.08
C ILE A 107 -7.93 -11.74 7.37
N GLY A 108 -6.64 -11.92 7.11
CA GLY A 108 -5.64 -10.87 7.27
C GLY A 108 -5.64 -9.92 6.08
N VAL A 109 -5.82 -8.64 6.36
CA VAL A 109 -5.76 -7.56 5.36
C VAL A 109 -4.51 -6.73 5.61
N LYS A 110 -3.59 -6.72 4.65
CA LYS A 110 -2.41 -5.86 4.70
C LYS A 110 -2.78 -4.45 4.27
N VAL A 111 -2.67 -3.50 5.20
CA VAL A 111 -3.00 -2.10 4.92
C VAL A 111 -1.99 -1.51 3.92
N GLY A 112 -2.51 -0.88 2.88
CA GLY A 112 -1.74 -0.32 1.77
C GLY A 112 -1.48 -1.30 0.62
N ASP A 113 -1.74 -2.60 0.79
CA ASP A 113 -1.55 -3.63 -0.25
C ASP A 113 -2.88 -3.94 -0.95
N VAL A 114 -3.23 -3.12 -1.92
CA VAL A 114 -4.49 -3.25 -2.68
C VAL A 114 -4.41 -4.36 -3.73
N ASN A 115 -3.20 -4.68 -4.19
CA ASN A 115 -2.98 -5.74 -5.18
C ASN A 115 -2.83 -7.13 -4.57
N GLN A 116 -2.80 -7.23 -3.22
CA GLN A 116 -2.68 -8.48 -2.46
C GLN A 116 -1.36 -9.24 -2.73
N SER A 117 -0.27 -8.51 -2.88
CA SER A 117 1.06 -9.05 -3.11
C SER A 117 1.86 -9.36 -1.83
N ALA A 118 1.31 -9.02 -0.66
CA ALA A 118 1.94 -9.28 0.63
C ALA A 118 2.17 -10.78 0.85
N LYS A 119 3.34 -11.11 1.36
CA LYS A 119 3.73 -12.50 1.66
C LYS A 119 3.62 -12.78 3.15
N THR A 120 3.00 -13.90 3.50
CA THR A 120 2.96 -14.39 4.87
C THR A 120 4.27 -15.13 5.20
N ARG A 121 4.64 -15.19 6.50
CA ARG A 121 5.78 -15.98 6.97
C ARG A 121 5.52 -17.47 6.63
N GLY A 122 6.37 -18.04 5.78
CA GLY A 122 6.25 -19.43 5.34
C GLY A 122 6.22 -19.58 3.81
N ALA A 123 5.86 -18.57 3.07
CA ALA A 123 6.15 -18.51 1.65
C ALA A 123 7.63 -18.14 1.48
N SER A 124 8.52 -19.12 1.50
CA SER A 124 9.92 -18.92 1.13
C SER A 124 10.00 -18.66 -0.37
N ASN A 125 9.76 -17.43 -0.74
CA ASN A 125 10.23 -16.88 -1.99
C ASN A 125 10.57 -15.42 -1.72
N THR A 126 11.83 -15.11 -1.86
CA THR A 126 12.31 -13.76 -2.04
C THR A 126 11.34 -13.01 -2.97
N VAL A 127 10.73 -11.94 -2.46
CA VAL A 127 10.05 -11.02 -3.35
C VAL A 127 11.12 -10.50 -4.27
N ILE A 128 11.14 -10.99 -5.48
CA ILE A 128 11.76 -10.26 -6.56
C ILE A 128 10.89 -9.00 -6.67
N ARG A 129 11.30 -7.90 -6.01
CA ARG A 129 10.94 -6.56 -6.46
C ARG A 129 11.27 -6.63 -7.93
N SER A 130 10.32 -6.39 -8.80
CA SER A 130 10.37 -6.69 -10.23
C SER A 130 11.81 -6.75 -10.73
N SER A 131 12.21 -7.84 -11.34
CA SER A 131 13.54 -7.97 -11.93
C SER A 131 13.81 -6.96 -13.04
N GLN A 132 12.82 -6.12 -13.32
CA GLN A 132 12.89 -5.00 -14.22
C GLN A 132 13.52 -3.83 -13.49
N VAL A 133 14.68 -3.44 -13.95
CA VAL A 133 15.39 -2.24 -13.52
C VAL A 133 14.92 -1.11 -14.41
N LEU A 134 14.41 -0.04 -13.81
CA LEU A 134 14.14 1.21 -14.53
C LEU A 134 15.47 1.96 -14.67
N ASP A 135 15.99 1.99 -15.86
CA ASP A 135 17.18 2.77 -16.17
C ASP A 135 16.81 4.22 -16.45
N LEU A 136 17.26 5.12 -15.58
CA LEU A 136 17.14 6.56 -15.78
C LEU A 136 18.51 7.12 -16.18
N ASN A 137 18.58 7.65 -17.38
CA ASN A 137 19.80 8.28 -17.89
C ASN A 137 19.65 9.79 -17.80
N PHE A 138 20.70 10.45 -17.33
CA PHE A 138 20.82 11.91 -17.31
C PHE A 138 22.26 12.30 -17.60
N GLU A 139 22.44 13.46 -18.19
CA GLU A 139 23.77 14.00 -18.51
C GLU A 139 24.28 14.85 -17.35
N ASN A 140 25.61 14.79 -17.14
CA ASN A 140 26.28 15.66 -16.18
C ASN A 140 26.21 17.11 -16.67
N GLN A 141 25.72 18.01 -15.84
CA GLN A 141 25.66 19.42 -16.11
C GLN A 141 26.48 20.20 -15.08
N SER A 142 27.19 21.23 -15.54
CA SER A 142 27.87 22.17 -14.66
C SER A 142 26.95 23.36 -14.42
N VAL A 143 26.68 23.67 -13.17
CA VAL A 143 25.75 24.73 -12.76
C VAL A 143 26.47 25.82 -12.01
N LYS A 144 25.98 27.04 -12.13
CA LYS A 144 26.46 28.19 -11.35
C LYS A 144 25.54 28.43 -10.17
N GLU A 145 26.06 29.07 -9.16
CA GLU A 145 25.29 29.47 -8.01
C GLU A 145 24.08 30.36 -8.42
N ASN A 146 22.88 30.05 -7.91
CA ASN A 146 21.60 30.70 -8.20
C ASN A 146 21.09 30.55 -9.66
N GLU A 147 21.55 29.56 -10.39
CA GLU A 147 21.04 29.21 -11.72
C GLU A 147 19.86 28.25 -11.60
N ILE A 148 18.77 28.50 -12.35
CA ILE A 148 17.66 27.55 -12.52
C ILE A 148 18.06 26.61 -13.65
N ILE A 149 18.10 25.30 -13.36
CA ILE A 149 18.47 24.28 -14.32
C ILE A 149 17.31 23.31 -14.56
N GLU A 150 17.20 22.83 -15.78
CA GLU A 150 16.36 21.69 -16.14
C GLU A 150 17.24 20.46 -16.33
N ILE A 151 16.94 19.38 -15.63
CA ILE A 151 17.65 18.12 -15.74
C ILE A 151 16.72 17.12 -16.46
N PRO A 152 16.91 16.92 -17.78
CA PRO A 152 16.13 15.93 -18.53
C PRO A 152 16.53 14.52 -18.14
N PHE A 153 15.55 13.65 -17.89
CA PHE A 153 15.75 12.22 -17.74
C PHE A 153 15.24 11.50 -18.98
N SER A 154 15.96 10.49 -19.42
CA SER A 154 15.51 9.56 -20.43
C SER A 154 15.52 8.13 -19.92
N SER A 155 14.59 7.32 -20.40
CA SER A 155 14.53 5.89 -20.10
C SER A 155 14.05 5.13 -21.33
N ASN A 156 14.66 3.98 -21.58
CA ASN A 156 14.30 3.12 -22.71
C ASN A 156 13.13 2.17 -22.37
N ASN A 157 12.79 2.02 -21.09
CA ASN A 157 11.83 1.01 -20.64
C ASN A 157 10.71 1.55 -19.72
N ILE A 158 10.50 2.85 -19.69
CA ILE A 158 9.52 3.48 -18.81
C ILE A 158 8.09 2.99 -19.08
N SER A 159 7.78 2.60 -20.31
CA SER A 159 6.45 2.09 -20.68
C SER A 159 6.12 0.72 -20.07
N GLU A 160 7.12 -0.01 -19.59
CA GLU A 160 6.95 -1.30 -18.92
C GLU A 160 6.53 -1.15 -17.44
N PHE A 161 6.59 0.08 -16.92
CA PHE A 161 6.27 0.37 -15.52
C PHE A 161 4.92 1.08 -15.40
N GLY A 162 4.06 0.57 -14.52
CA GLY A 162 2.78 1.21 -14.20
C GLY A 162 2.90 2.48 -13.35
N GLY A 163 4.09 2.76 -12.84
CA GLY A 163 4.44 3.93 -12.04
C GLY A 163 5.78 3.74 -11.35
N PHE A 164 6.47 4.83 -11.09
CA PHE A 164 7.70 4.85 -10.29
C PHE A 164 7.73 6.06 -9.38
N GLN A 165 8.57 6.02 -8.38
CA GLN A 165 8.82 7.12 -7.47
C GLN A 165 10.31 7.18 -7.14
N MET A 166 10.86 8.39 -7.12
CA MET A 166 12.27 8.61 -6.75
C MET A 166 12.38 9.79 -5.80
N THR A 167 13.46 9.80 -5.04
CA THR A 167 13.89 10.93 -4.21
C THR A 167 15.17 11.49 -4.81
N LEU A 168 15.22 12.80 -5.01
CA LEU A 168 16.44 13.51 -5.40
C LEU A 168 17.05 14.15 -4.17
N GLU A 169 18.30 13.86 -3.91
CA GLU A 169 19.08 14.51 -2.86
C GLU A 169 20.08 15.47 -3.54
N VAL A 170 19.95 16.75 -3.25
CA VAL A 170 20.90 17.76 -3.68
C VAL A 170 21.82 18.03 -2.48
N ARG A 171 23.10 17.77 -2.65
CA ARG A 171 24.09 18.10 -1.61
C ARG A 171 24.66 19.47 -1.89
N PRO A 172 24.86 20.27 -0.82
CA PRO A 172 25.47 21.60 -0.94
C PRO A 172 26.94 21.53 -1.36
#